data_9c5ccdeb44cf71bfec859d7449942410
#
_entry.id   9c5ccdeb44cf71bfec859d7449942410
#
_cell.length_a   1.000
_cell.length_b   1.000
_cell.length_c   1.000
_cell.angle_alpha   90.00
_cell.angle_beta   90.00
_cell.angle_gamma   90.00
#
_symmetry.space_group_name_H-M   'P 1'
#
loop_
_entity.id
_entity.type
_entity.pdbx_description
1 polymer ?
#
loop_
_entity_poly.entity_id
_entity_poly.type
_entity_poly.pdbx_seq_one_letter_code
_entity_poly.pdbx_strand_id
1 'polypeptide(L)'
;MTRRMGPCKHGGEKAMNEVAPDTILQRLNRLERENRWWKGAGITAITLLGLVTLLGANRGQEVNKPEELRVKRVVLMDEQGTPRGRVSIETDGTPRLFLNDPSGTPRVGLAVTANGRPGMTLYDPAGKPRAGLGVAGDGRVDLALGDPAGTSRASLGVAADGRSGLGLYDQGGKLRAGFSLAADGRPSVVLLDEAGNVIWQAP
;
A
#
# COMPACT_ATOMS: atom_id res chain seq x y z
N MET A 1 -11.81 53.61 114.82
CA MET A 1 -12.79 53.77 113.76
C MET A 1 -12.73 52.52 112.87
N THR A 2 -13.75 51.78 113.04
CA THR A 2 -13.91 50.40 112.48
C THR A 2 -14.42 50.43 111.09
N ARG A 3 -13.83 49.58 110.23
CA ARG A 3 -14.46 49.24 108.96
C ARG A 3 -14.43 47.71 108.73
N ARG A 4 -15.62 47.20 108.66
CA ARG A 4 -15.91 45.79 108.52
C ARG A 4 -15.60 45.32 107.09
N MET A 5 -14.98 44.14 106.96
CA MET A 5 -14.84 43.38 105.74
C MET A 5 -16.13 42.59 105.43
N GLY A 6 -16.62 42.69 104.23
CA GLY A 6 -17.70 41.85 103.71
C GLY A 6 -17.14 40.60 102.94
N PRO A 7 -17.89 39.53 102.86
CA PRO A 7 -17.37 38.26 102.39
C PRO A 7 -17.34 38.12 100.85
N CYS A 8 -16.30 37.47 100.38
CA CYS A 8 -16.12 37.04 98.98
C CYS A 8 -17.14 35.96 98.60
N LYS A 9 -17.84 36.20 97.49
CA LYS A 9 -18.63 35.15 96.80
C LYS A 9 -17.74 34.44 95.80
N HIS A 10 -17.65 33.13 95.98
CA HIS A 10 -17.04 32.18 95.06
C HIS A 10 -17.83 32.17 93.77
N GLY A 11 -17.10 32.26 92.64
CA GLY A 11 -17.56 32.15 91.27
C GLY A 11 -17.90 30.73 90.82
N GLY A 12 -18.84 30.69 89.96
CA GLY A 12 -19.43 29.47 89.49
C GLY A 12 -18.46 28.57 88.68
N GLU A 13 -18.51 27.34 89.00
CA GLU A 13 -17.96 26.19 88.32
C GLU A 13 -18.71 26.01 87.00
N LYS A 14 -18.02 26.21 85.88
CA LYS A 14 -18.57 25.85 84.55
C LYS A 14 -18.67 24.34 84.50
N ALA A 15 -19.86 23.81 84.51
CA ALA A 15 -20.14 22.43 84.20
C ALA A 15 -19.64 22.11 82.82
N MET A 16 -18.63 21.24 82.68
CA MET A 16 -18.26 20.59 81.44
C MET A 16 -19.44 19.71 81.01
N ASN A 17 -20.02 20.05 79.86
CA ASN A 17 -21.06 19.26 79.25
C ASN A 17 -20.43 17.90 78.86
N GLU A 18 -20.60 16.91 79.68
CA GLU A 18 -20.26 15.50 79.38
C GLU A 18 -21.23 15.01 78.32
N VAL A 19 -20.74 14.95 77.08
CA VAL A 19 -21.50 14.41 75.96
C VAL A 19 -21.70 12.92 76.24
N ALA A 20 -22.94 12.52 76.46
CA ALA A 20 -23.28 11.10 76.75
C ALA A 20 -22.65 10.15 75.76
N PRO A 21 -22.01 9.03 76.18
CA PRO A 21 -21.33 8.10 75.33
C PRO A 21 -22.21 7.52 74.19
N ASP A 22 -23.50 7.42 74.46
CA ASP A 22 -24.48 6.94 73.47
C ASP A 22 -24.65 7.84 72.25
N THR A 23 -24.47 9.17 72.42
CA THR A 23 -24.57 10.14 71.33
C THR A 23 -23.35 10.07 70.41
N ILE A 24 -22.18 9.75 70.94
CA ILE A 24 -20.95 9.57 70.17
C ILE A 24 -21.02 8.29 69.37
N LEU A 25 -21.47 7.19 69.97
CA LEU A 25 -21.65 5.91 69.30
C LEU A 25 -22.67 5.99 68.16
N GLN A 26 -23.78 6.68 68.34
CA GLN A 26 -24.77 6.92 67.28
C GLN A 26 -24.20 7.73 66.11
N ARG A 27 -23.40 8.74 66.38
CA ARG A 27 -22.72 9.52 65.33
C ARG A 27 -21.67 8.69 64.58
N LEU A 28 -20.89 7.86 65.28
CA LEU A 28 -19.91 6.96 64.71
C LEU A 28 -20.57 5.96 63.75
N ASN A 29 -21.60 5.29 64.22
CA ASN A 29 -22.36 4.30 63.42
C ASN A 29 -23.01 4.94 62.18
N ARG A 30 -23.46 6.20 62.27
CA ARG A 30 -23.98 6.95 61.13
C ARG A 30 -22.89 7.23 60.09
N LEU A 31 -21.73 7.73 60.53
CA LEU A 31 -20.59 8.04 59.68
C LEU A 31 -19.99 6.76 59.03
N GLU A 32 -19.95 5.66 59.75
CA GLU A 32 -19.52 4.37 59.19
C GLU A 32 -20.48 3.86 58.11
N ARG A 33 -21.80 4.03 58.32
CA ARG A 33 -22.80 3.61 57.32
C ARG A 33 -22.73 4.49 56.07
N GLU A 34 -22.56 5.80 56.24
CA GLU A 34 -22.37 6.75 55.12
C GLU A 34 -21.07 6.45 54.36
N ASN A 35 -19.96 6.20 55.07
CA ASN A 35 -18.67 5.86 54.46
C ASN A 35 -18.70 4.52 53.71
N ARG A 36 -19.39 3.49 54.24
CA ARG A 36 -19.58 2.21 53.53
C ARG A 36 -20.41 2.39 52.27
N TRP A 37 -21.43 3.26 52.31
CA TRP A 37 -22.27 3.54 51.13
C TRP A 37 -21.49 4.28 50.05
N TRP A 38 -20.71 5.29 50.44
CA TRP A 38 -19.84 6.03 49.49
C TRP A 38 -18.72 5.16 48.90
N LYS A 39 -18.12 4.28 49.69
CA LYS A 39 -17.12 3.32 49.19
C LYS A 39 -17.75 2.32 48.21
N GLY A 40 -18.94 1.81 48.48
CA GLY A 40 -19.67 0.94 47.58
C GLY A 40 -20.07 1.66 46.27
N ALA A 41 -20.63 2.85 46.37
CA ALA A 41 -21.02 3.66 45.20
C ALA A 41 -19.81 4.09 44.36
N GLY A 42 -18.67 4.43 44.99
CA GLY A 42 -17.44 4.78 44.28
C GLY A 42 -16.86 3.60 43.51
N ILE A 43 -16.81 2.42 44.13
CA ILE A 43 -16.30 1.21 43.47
C ILE A 43 -17.20 0.79 42.28
N THR A 44 -18.51 0.85 42.44
CA THR A 44 -19.44 0.55 41.32
C THR A 44 -19.37 1.59 40.20
N ALA A 45 -19.16 2.85 40.48
CA ALA A 45 -18.97 3.88 39.46
C ALA A 45 -17.65 3.68 38.68
N ILE A 46 -16.55 3.36 39.38
CA ILE A 46 -15.26 3.09 38.75
C ILE A 46 -15.31 1.81 37.89
N THR A 47 -15.96 0.76 38.36
CA THR A 47 -16.11 -0.49 37.59
C THR A 47 -17.01 -0.31 36.37
N LEU A 48 -18.10 0.46 36.48
CA LEU A 48 -18.95 0.81 35.33
C LEU A 48 -18.20 1.70 34.31
N LEU A 49 -17.45 2.69 34.78
CA LEU A 49 -16.64 3.53 33.91
C LEU A 49 -15.53 2.73 33.22
N GLY A 50 -14.87 1.81 33.94
CA GLY A 50 -13.89 0.90 33.39
C GLY A 50 -14.49 -0.08 32.36
N LEU A 51 -15.70 -0.58 32.62
CA LEU A 51 -16.39 -1.45 31.68
C LEU A 51 -16.83 -0.70 30.40
N VAL A 52 -17.30 0.53 30.53
CA VAL A 52 -17.68 1.39 29.40
C VAL A 52 -16.45 1.76 28.55
N THR A 53 -15.30 2.03 29.17
CA THR A 53 -14.06 2.29 28.44
C THR A 53 -13.53 1.02 27.76
N LEU A 54 -13.60 -0.14 28.40
CA LEU A 54 -13.22 -1.43 27.80
C LEU A 54 -14.15 -1.84 26.65
N LEU A 55 -15.45 -1.67 26.80
CA LEU A 55 -16.43 -1.95 25.76
C LEU A 55 -16.40 -0.89 24.63
N GLY A 56 -16.07 0.36 24.97
CA GLY A 56 -15.87 1.43 23.99
C GLY A 56 -14.56 1.32 23.21
N ALA A 57 -13.49 0.83 23.84
CA ALA A 57 -12.21 0.61 23.19
C ALA A 57 -12.22 -0.60 22.21
N ASN A 58 -13.18 -1.51 22.39
CA ASN A 58 -13.35 -2.67 21.51
C ASN A 58 -14.35 -2.42 20.35
N ARG A 59 -14.88 -1.21 20.22
CA ARG A 59 -15.33 -0.75 18.91
C ARG A 59 -14.05 -0.54 18.09
N GLY A 60 -13.55 -1.66 17.51
CA GLY A 60 -12.58 -1.59 16.44
C GLY A 60 -13.08 -0.50 15.50
N GLN A 61 -12.28 0.53 15.30
CA GLN A 61 -12.43 1.33 14.10
C GLN A 61 -12.37 0.29 12.99
N GLU A 62 -13.53 -0.04 12.42
CA GLU A 62 -13.55 -0.52 11.07
C GLU A 62 -12.81 0.59 10.32
N VAL A 63 -11.51 0.37 10.11
CA VAL A 63 -10.75 1.12 9.12
C VAL A 63 -11.58 0.92 7.89
N ASN A 64 -12.35 1.94 7.53
CA ASN A 64 -13.14 1.97 6.31
C ASN A 64 -12.09 1.80 5.21
N LYS A 65 -11.80 0.50 4.89
CA LYS A 65 -10.85 0.16 3.83
C LYS A 65 -11.51 0.70 2.59
N PRO A 66 -10.93 1.70 1.94
CA PRO A 66 -11.50 2.18 0.70
C PRO A 66 -11.58 0.96 -0.22
N GLU A 67 -12.76 0.60 -0.68
CA GLU A 67 -12.96 -0.46 -1.66
C GLU A 67 -12.15 -0.17 -2.93
N GLU A 68 -11.78 1.09 -3.14
CA GLU A 68 -11.04 1.58 -4.29
C GLU A 68 -10.05 2.67 -3.87
N LEU A 69 -8.79 2.56 -4.31
CA LEU A 69 -7.76 3.58 -4.16
C LEU A 69 -7.61 4.35 -5.48
N ARG A 70 -8.12 5.58 -5.55
CA ARG A 70 -8.02 6.46 -6.72
C ARG A 70 -6.80 7.35 -6.63
N VAL A 71 -5.74 6.97 -7.32
CA VAL A 71 -4.46 7.72 -7.33
C VAL A 71 -3.93 7.85 -8.77
N LYS A 72 -3.19 8.91 -9.05
CA LYS A 72 -2.50 9.09 -10.35
C LYS A 72 -1.17 8.35 -10.39
N ARG A 73 -0.57 8.06 -9.23
CA ARG A 73 0.74 7.41 -9.13
C ARG A 73 0.87 6.67 -7.80
N VAL A 74 1.41 5.46 -7.89
CA VAL A 74 1.90 4.66 -6.75
C VAL A 74 3.38 4.42 -6.99
N VAL A 75 4.22 4.63 -5.99
CA VAL A 75 5.66 4.34 -6.03
C VAL A 75 5.97 3.35 -4.92
N LEU A 76 6.61 2.25 -5.27
CA LEU A 76 7.15 1.27 -4.34
C LEU A 76 8.60 1.65 -4.07
N MET A 77 8.94 1.84 -2.80
CA MET A 77 10.28 2.17 -2.33
C MET A 77 10.87 0.98 -1.60
N ASP A 78 12.20 0.79 -1.68
CA ASP A 78 12.90 -0.13 -0.79
C ASP A 78 13.20 0.55 0.57
N GLU A 79 13.83 -0.21 1.48
CA GLU A 79 14.19 0.29 2.83
C GLU A 79 15.17 1.46 2.79
N GLN A 80 15.94 1.60 1.71
CA GLN A 80 16.90 2.69 1.49
C GLN A 80 16.24 3.91 0.83
N GLY A 81 14.94 3.86 0.55
CA GLY A 81 14.21 4.93 -0.11
C GLY A 81 14.43 4.99 -1.63
N THR A 82 14.96 3.93 -2.26
CA THR A 82 15.11 3.85 -3.72
C THR A 82 13.79 3.41 -4.36
N PRO A 83 13.30 4.10 -5.41
CA PRO A 83 12.12 3.67 -6.15
C PRO A 83 12.37 2.36 -6.90
N ARG A 84 11.69 1.29 -6.48
CA ARG A 84 11.80 -0.07 -7.06
C ARG A 84 10.65 -0.42 -7.99
N GLY A 85 9.54 0.30 -7.90
CA GLY A 85 8.40 0.12 -8.77
C GLY A 85 7.54 1.36 -8.87
N ARG A 86 6.85 1.52 -9.98
CA ARG A 86 5.93 2.63 -10.20
C ARG A 86 4.75 2.19 -11.05
N VAL A 87 3.55 2.49 -10.60
CA VAL A 87 2.32 2.48 -11.42
C VAL A 87 1.87 3.93 -11.55
N SER A 88 1.66 4.40 -12.76
CA SER A 88 1.29 5.81 -13.01
C SER A 88 0.43 5.98 -14.25
N ILE A 89 -0.36 7.04 -14.26
CA ILE A 89 -0.90 7.61 -15.50
C ILE A 89 0.01 8.76 -15.89
N GLU A 90 0.62 8.68 -17.05
CA GLU A 90 1.51 9.72 -17.59
C GLU A 90 0.72 10.94 -18.09
N THR A 91 1.41 12.02 -18.44
CA THR A 91 0.76 13.26 -18.88
C THR A 91 -0.01 13.12 -20.19
N ASP A 92 0.35 12.15 -21.03
CA ASP A 92 -0.34 11.76 -22.27
C ASP A 92 -1.54 10.82 -22.06
N GLY A 93 -1.89 10.54 -20.78
CA GLY A 93 -2.95 9.60 -20.41
C GLY A 93 -2.54 8.13 -20.44
N THR A 94 -1.28 7.80 -20.78
CA THR A 94 -0.78 6.44 -20.86
C THR A 94 -0.63 5.82 -19.48
N PRO A 95 -1.32 4.70 -19.14
CA PRO A 95 -1.04 3.91 -17.96
C PRO A 95 0.25 3.11 -18.12
N ARG A 96 1.14 3.18 -17.13
CA ARG A 96 2.43 2.49 -17.12
C ARG A 96 2.73 1.86 -15.77
N LEU A 97 3.37 0.69 -15.83
CA LEU A 97 4.03 0.05 -14.71
C LEU A 97 5.51 -0.12 -15.04
N PHE A 98 6.38 0.32 -14.15
CA PHE A 98 7.81 0.06 -14.23
C PHE A 98 8.29 -0.70 -13.00
N LEU A 99 9.24 -1.62 -13.22
CA LEU A 99 10.05 -2.24 -12.16
C LEU A 99 11.50 -1.88 -12.40
N ASN A 100 12.16 -1.42 -11.34
CA ASN A 100 13.53 -0.92 -11.39
C ASN A 100 14.49 -1.86 -10.65
N ASP A 101 15.74 -1.86 -11.08
CA ASP A 101 16.83 -2.47 -10.34
C ASP A 101 17.24 -1.63 -9.11
N PRO A 102 18.21 -2.09 -8.28
CA PRO A 102 18.65 -1.34 -7.11
C PRO A 102 19.25 0.05 -7.40
N SER A 103 19.71 0.29 -8.64
CA SER A 103 20.21 1.61 -9.06
C SER A 103 19.09 2.58 -9.48
N GLY A 104 17.82 2.11 -9.48
CA GLY A 104 16.68 2.88 -9.96
C GLY A 104 16.49 2.82 -11.49
N THR A 105 17.29 2.01 -12.21
CA THR A 105 17.18 1.86 -13.66
C THR A 105 15.99 0.96 -13.99
N PRO A 106 15.07 1.36 -14.91
CA PRO A 106 13.97 0.51 -15.35
C PRO A 106 14.49 -0.79 -15.97
N ARG A 107 13.92 -1.93 -15.57
CA ARG A 107 14.24 -3.27 -16.09
C ARG A 107 13.04 -3.93 -16.78
N VAL A 108 11.83 -3.58 -16.35
CA VAL A 108 10.57 -4.05 -16.94
C VAL A 108 9.63 -2.85 -17.07
N GLY A 109 8.99 -2.71 -18.20
CA GLY A 109 7.92 -1.77 -18.46
C GLY A 109 6.68 -2.47 -19.01
N LEU A 110 5.49 -2.13 -18.48
CA LEU A 110 4.19 -2.46 -19.06
C LEU A 110 3.47 -1.15 -19.34
N ALA A 111 2.85 -1.05 -20.51
CA ALA A 111 2.11 0.15 -20.88
C ALA A 111 0.94 -0.17 -21.81
N VAL A 112 -0.07 0.69 -21.79
CA VAL A 112 -1.04 0.80 -22.87
C VAL A 112 -0.87 2.19 -23.45
N THR A 113 -0.40 2.28 -24.69
CA THR A 113 -0.14 3.57 -25.36
C THR A 113 -1.42 4.39 -25.56
N ALA A 114 -1.29 5.68 -25.84
CA ALA A 114 -2.44 6.58 -26.06
C ALA A 114 -3.41 6.12 -27.18
N ASN A 115 -2.90 5.31 -28.14
CA ASN A 115 -3.71 4.69 -29.19
C ASN A 115 -4.18 3.26 -28.85
N GLY A 116 -4.18 2.88 -27.56
CA GLY A 116 -4.75 1.63 -27.04
C GLY A 116 -3.89 0.39 -27.23
N ARG A 117 -2.61 0.50 -27.62
CA ARG A 117 -1.72 -0.65 -27.85
C ARG A 117 -1.07 -1.11 -26.54
N PRO A 118 -1.34 -2.33 -26.05
CA PRO A 118 -0.65 -2.88 -24.89
C PRO A 118 0.74 -3.41 -25.29
N GLY A 119 1.69 -3.27 -24.37
CA GLY A 119 3.03 -3.80 -24.57
C GLY A 119 3.82 -3.97 -23.29
N MET A 120 4.79 -4.88 -23.36
CA MET A 120 5.81 -5.11 -22.32
C MET A 120 7.18 -4.90 -22.94
N THR A 121 8.08 -4.26 -22.20
CA THR A 121 9.47 -4.04 -22.61
C THR A 121 10.41 -4.50 -21.50
N LEU A 122 11.45 -5.24 -21.87
CA LEU A 122 12.57 -5.57 -20.99
C LEU A 122 13.79 -4.71 -21.37
N TYR A 123 14.47 -4.22 -20.36
CA TYR A 123 15.61 -3.30 -20.51
C TYR A 123 16.90 -3.94 -19.99
N ASP A 124 18.02 -3.61 -20.63
CA ASP A 124 19.35 -3.97 -20.16
C ASP A 124 19.79 -3.09 -18.96
N PRO A 125 20.95 -3.36 -18.34
CA PRO A 125 21.45 -2.55 -17.23
C PRO A 125 21.69 -1.06 -17.57
N ALA A 126 21.85 -0.73 -18.87
CA ALA A 126 21.98 0.65 -19.34
C ALA A 126 20.62 1.33 -19.60
N GLY A 127 19.50 0.65 -19.31
CA GLY A 127 18.14 1.14 -19.54
C GLY A 127 17.72 1.12 -21.01
N LYS A 128 18.42 0.37 -21.88
CA LYS A 128 18.06 0.23 -23.29
C LYS A 128 17.07 -0.92 -23.50
N PRO A 129 16.03 -0.75 -24.34
CA PRO A 129 15.12 -1.84 -24.70
C PRO A 129 15.87 -3.01 -25.37
N ARG A 130 15.62 -4.24 -24.89
CA ARG A 130 16.24 -5.47 -25.39
C ARG A 130 15.23 -6.51 -25.86
N ALA A 131 14.04 -6.51 -25.29
CA ALA A 131 12.93 -7.33 -25.72
C ALA A 131 11.62 -6.57 -25.58
N GLY A 132 10.72 -6.77 -26.53
CA GLY A 132 9.40 -6.19 -26.52
C GLY A 132 8.35 -7.21 -26.96
N LEU A 133 7.24 -7.29 -26.23
CA LEU A 133 6.03 -8.03 -26.60
C LEU A 133 4.88 -7.03 -26.69
N GLY A 134 4.14 -7.06 -27.79
CA GLY A 134 3.05 -6.10 -27.97
C GLY A 134 1.94 -6.59 -28.88
N VAL A 135 0.80 -5.88 -28.83
CA VAL A 135 -0.29 -6.04 -29.76
C VAL A 135 -0.43 -4.73 -30.53
N ALA A 136 -0.28 -4.79 -31.85
CA ALA A 136 -0.45 -3.65 -32.73
C ALA A 136 -1.92 -3.28 -32.93
N GLY A 137 -2.19 -2.09 -33.45
CA GLY A 137 -3.57 -1.61 -33.65
C GLY A 137 -4.38 -2.38 -34.69
N ASP A 138 -3.71 -3.15 -35.56
CA ASP A 138 -4.32 -4.05 -36.51
C ASP A 138 -4.55 -5.48 -35.98
N GLY A 139 -4.25 -5.70 -34.68
CA GLY A 139 -4.40 -6.99 -33.99
C GLY A 139 -3.19 -7.92 -34.12
N ARG A 140 -2.12 -7.52 -34.82
CA ARG A 140 -0.86 -8.30 -34.89
C ARG A 140 -0.23 -8.35 -33.49
N VAL A 141 0.23 -9.54 -33.11
CA VAL A 141 1.03 -9.79 -31.89
C VAL A 141 2.47 -10.04 -32.31
N ASP A 142 3.42 -9.36 -31.67
CA ASP A 142 4.85 -9.59 -31.96
C ASP A 142 5.71 -9.54 -30.69
N LEU A 143 6.70 -10.45 -30.66
CA LEU A 143 7.85 -10.44 -29.77
C LEU A 143 9.06 -10.03 -30.59
N ALA A 144 9.77 -8.98 -30.17
CA ALA A 144 11.01 -8.54 -30.78
C ALA A 144 12.16 -8.65 -29.79
N LEU A 145 13.35 -9.08 -30.29
CA LEU A 145 14.58 -9.13 -29.52
C LEU A 145 15.62 -8.22 -30.19
N GLY A 146 16.15 -7.27 -29.42
CA GLY A 146 17.10 -6.27 -29.91
C GLY A 146 18.53 -6.50 -29.41
N ASP A 147 19.51 -6.05 -30.19
CA ASP A 147 20.90 -5.94 -29.78
C ASP A 147 21.16 -4.70 -28.92
N PRO A 148 22.35 -4.50 -28.33
CA PRO A 148 22.67 -3.32 -27.54
C PRO A 148 22.61 -1.98 -28.32
N ALA A 149 22.64 -2.01 -29.64
CA ALA A 149 22.49 -0.84 -30.50
C ALA A 149 21.01 -0.43 -30.68
N GLY A 150 20.07 -1.32 -30.29
CA GLY A 150 18.63 -1.12 -30.46
C GLY A 150 18.10 -1.68 -31.77
N THR A 151 18.91 -2.37 -32.55
CA THR A 151 18.50 -3.04 -33.81
C THR A 151 17.77 -4.35 -33.46
N SER A 152 16.58 -4.55 -34.03
CA SER A 152 15.87 -5.85 -33.91
C SER A 152 16.69 -6.94 -34.60
N ARG A 153 16.98 -8.04 -33.86
CA ARG A 153 17.78 -9.17 -34.31
C ARG A 153 16.97 -10.44 -34.47
N ALA A 154 15.86 -10.54 -33.80
CA ALA A 154 14.89 -11.61 -33.98
C ALA A 154 13.48 -11.09 -33.70
N SER A 155 12.52 -11.63 -34.44
CA SER A 155 11.10 -11.39 -34.14
C SER A 155 10.30 -12.68 -34.30
N LEU A 156 9.28 -12.83 -33.46
CA LEU A 156 8.24 -13.87 -33.60
C LEU A 156 6.89 -13.14 -33.56
N GLY A 157 6.05 -13.41 -34.57
CA GLY A 157 4.78 -12.72 -34.64
C GLY A 157 3.66 -13.54 -35.26
N VAL A 158 2.43 -13.10 -34.95
CA VAL A 158 1.21 -13.55 -35.58
C VAL A 158 0.50 -12.34 -36.15
N ALA A 159 0.32 -12.31 -37.47
CA ALA A 159 -0.38 -11.25 -38.16
C ALA A 159 -1.90 -11.31 -37.93
N ALA A 160 -2.62 -10.22 -38.22
CA ALA A 160 -4.07 -10.14 -38.07
C ALA A 160 -4.84 -11.16 -38.95
N ASP A 161 -4.26 -11.59 -40.07
CA ASP A 161 -4.82 -12.58 -40.97
C ASP A 161 -4.44 -14.03 -40.61
N GLY A 162 -3.81 -14.26 -39.44
CA GLY A 162 -3.41 -15.56 -38.93
C GLY A 162 -2.06 -16.08 -39.45
N ARG A 163 -1.37 -15.39 -40.34
CA ARG A 163 0.01 -15.73 -40.70
C ARG A 163 0.91 -15.60 -39.48
N SER A 164 1.79 -16.57 -39.27
CA SER A 164 2.77 -16.54 -38.20
C SER A 164 4.18 -16.69 -38.74
N GLY A 165 5.18 -16.14 -38.04
CA GLY A 165 6.54 -16.24 -38.50
C GLY A 165 7.58 -15.83 -37.45
N LEU A 166 8.79 -16.39 -37.65
CA LEU A 166 10.03 -16.04 -37.00
C LEU A 166 10.97 -15.41 -38.02
N GLY A 167 11.50 -14.24 -37.71
CA GLY A 167 12.52 -13.57 -38.51
C GLY A 167 13.83 -13.40 -37.78
N LEU A 168 14.96 -13.61 -38.44
CA LEU A 168 16.30 -13.29 -37.98
C LEU A 168 16.91 -12.22 -38.88
N TYR A 169 17.47 -11.18 -38.24
CA TYR A 169 17.93 -9.97 -38.92
C TYR A 169 19.42 -9.72 -38.67
N ASP A 170 20.10 -9.17 -39.67
CA ASP A 170 21.48 -8.73 -39.58
C ASP A 170 21.62 -7.42 -38.75
N GLN A 171 22.84 -6.91 -38.64
CA GLN A 171 23.12 -5.67 -37.89
C GLN A 171 22.47 -4.43 -38.53
N GLY A 172 22.17 -4.46 -39.83
CA GLY A 172 21.45 -3.42 -40.55
C GLY A 172 19.92 -3.51 -40.44
N GLY A 173 19.39 -4.52 -39.70
CA GLY A 173 17.95 -4.75 -39.57
C GLY A 173 17.33 -5.41 -40.83
N LYS A 174 18.12 -5.97 -41.74
CA LYS A 174 17.62 -6.68 -42.89
C LYS A 174 17.34 -8.14 -42.54
N LEU A 175 16.21 -8.69 -43.00
CA LEU A 175 15.86 -10.10 -42.84
C LEU A 175 16.91 -10.96 -43.53
N ARG A 176 17.39 -12.01 -42.85
CA ARG A 176 18.41 -12.98 -43.35
C ARG A 176 17.90 -14.41 -43.31
N ALA A 177 17.02 -14.71 -42.35
CA ALA A 177 16.34 -16.00 -42.30
C ALA A 177 14.90 -15.81 -41.80
N GLY A 178 13.99 -16.55 -42.41
CA GLY A 178 12.58 -16.54 -42.02
C GLY A 178 11.99 -17.92 -41.99
N PHE A 179 11.14 -18.19 -40.99
CA PHE A 179 10.25 -19.34 -40.91
C PHE A 179 8.84 -18.79 -40.79
N SER A 180 7.92 -19.26 -41.62
CA SER A 180 6.56 -18.77 -41.61
C SER A 180 5.54 -19.85 -41.94
N LEU A 181 4.32 -19.59 -41.42
CA LEU A 181 3.11 -20.29 -41.87
C LEU A 181 2.19 -19.26 -42.50
N ALA A 182 1.74 -19.53 -43.70
CA ALA A 182 0.69 -18.76 -44.36
C ALA A 182 -0.66 -18.97 -43.64
N ALA A 183 -1.65 -18.11 -43.89
CA ALA A 183 -2.99 -18.22 -43.27
C ALA A 183 -3.68 -19.55 -43.59
N ASP A 184 -3.34 -20.18 -44.73
CA ASP A 184 -3.84 -21.50 -45.13
C ASP A 184 -3.00 -22.66 -44.56
N GLY A 185 -2.03 -22.38 -43.68
CA GLY A 185 -1.18 -23.37 -43.03
C GLY A 185 0.03 -23.83 -43.82
N ARG A 186 0.30 -23.29 -44.98
CA ARG A 186 1.50 -23.67 -45.77
C ARG A 186 2.76 -23.14 -45.10
N PRO A 187 3.73 -23.99 -44.76
CA PRO A 187 5.01 -23.57 -44.21
C PRO A 187 5.91 -22.96 -45.29
N SER A 188 6.80 -22.08 -44.88
CA SER A 188 7.87 -21.57 -45.73
C SER A 188 9.11 -21.27 -44.89
N VAL A 189 10.26 -21.59 -45.44
CA VAL A 189 11.58 -21.20 -44.89
C VAL A 189 12.33 -20.46 -45.98
N VAL A 190 12.93 -19.31 -45.61
CA VAL A 190 13.67 -18.50 -46.55
C VAL A 190 15.01 -18.07 -45.96
N LEU A 191 16.08 -18.13 -46.77
CA LEU A 191 17.37 -17.53 -46.47
C LEU A 191 17.69 -16.48 -47.54
N LEU A 192 18.22 -15.33 -47.12
CA LEU A 192 18.50 -14.19 -47.99
C LEU A 192 19.97 -13.76 -47.88
N ASP A 193 20.52 -13.26 -48.99
CA ASP A 193 21.84 -12.63 -49.07
C ASP A 193 21.81 -11.19 -48.49
N GLU A 194 22.96 -10.50 -48.47
CA GLU A 194 23.07 -9.12 -47.99
C GLU A 194 22.27 -8.11 -48.82
N ALA A 195 22.06 -8.41 -50.10
CA ALA A 195 21.25 -7.60 -51.02
C ALA A 195 19.72 -7.82 -50.81
N GLY A 196 19.34 -8.90 -50.07
CA GLY A 196 17.93 -9.28 -49.86
C GLY A 196 17.42 -10.27 -50.92
N ASN A 197 18.31 -10.85 -51.74
CA ASN A 197 17.91 -11.89 -52.72
C ASN A 197 17.77 -13.24 -51.98
N VAL A 198 16.80 -14.03 -52.42
CA VAL A 198 16.59 -15.38 -51.89
C VAL A 198 17.71 -16.28 -52.39
N ILE A 199 18.51 -16.84 -51.48
CA ILE A 199 19.57 -17.82 -51.77
C ILE A 199 19.12 -19.25 -51.54
N TRP A 200 18.09 -19.43 -50.70
CA TRP A 200 17.46 -20.72 -50.48
C TRP A 200 16.04 -20.55 -50.00
N GLN A 201 15.13 -21.38 -50.44
CA GLN A 201 13.74 -21.42 -50.02
C GLN A 201 13.21 -22.84 -50.07
N ALA A 202 12.40 -23.20 -49.07
CA ALA A 202 11.59 -24.39 -49.07
C ALA A 202 10.12 -24.02 -48.86
N PRO A 203 9.20 -24.84 -49.43
CA PRO A 203 7.78 -24.68 -49.15
C PRO A 203 7.53 -24.92 -47.69
#